data_23451a34655a2b5223f378094f660e8e
#
_entry.id   23451a34655a2b5223f378094f660e8e
#
_cell.length_a   1.000
_cell.length_b   1.000
_cell.length_c   1.000
_cell.angle_alpha   90.00
_cell.angle_beta   90.00
_cell.angle_gamma   90.00
#
_symmetry.space_group_name_H-M   'P 1'
#
loop_
_entity.id
_entity.type
_entity.pdbx_description
1 polymer ?
#
loop_
_entity_poly.entity_id
_entity_poly.type
_entity_poly.pdbx_seq_one_letter_code
_entity_poly.pdbx_strand_id
1 'polypeptide(L)'
;MTKVREFGVGFENLHPREFVALARRAEELGFGTFWVPEDPFYRGAFALGSAIACGTSKIKLGLGVVNPYTRHPALTAMEFAALDEVADGRAILGIGAGLKDWIEGRLKIPYTRPTAAMRESIEIIRRFFRGEEVTFAGRVFQTERIKLSFKPVRAEIPIYLGVLGPRNLELTGEVADGLLLSVMSSPAYVKFATEHVRRGLEKSGRDARDFAVSAYILSSISEDERAARDRLRPFVAILISLMAPQPTTPIFAAAGLAADTIRAFGESFARGKVPADMVTDEMIDTFTIAGSPARCRENLARLVEAGMTAPVIFEVPGVPPQETMDDAHRHLMPYFT
;
A
#
# COMPACT_ATOMS: atom_id res chain seq x y z
N MET A 1 -13.59 4.57 19.84
CA MET A 1 -13.82 4.36 18.40
C MET A 1 -12.56 4.74 17.65
N THR A 2 -12.06 3.88 16.79
CA THR A 2 -10.95 4.22 15.87
C THR A 2 -11.43 5.36 14.97
N LYS A 3 -10.61 6.39 14.81
CA LYS A 3 -10.94 7.56 13.98
C LYS A 3 -10.05 7.57 12.75
N VAL A 4 -10.61 7.92 11.58
CA VAL A 4 -9.80 8.20 10.40
C VAL A 4 -8.97 9.44 10.68
N ARG A 5 -7.65 9.33 10.47
CA ARG A 5 -6.69 10.44 10.68
C ARG A 5 -6.58 11.29 9.43
N GLU A 6 -6.55 10.62 8.29
CA GLU A 6 -6.45 11.25 6.97
C GLU A 6 -6.91 10.29 5.89
N PHE A 7 -7.40 10.82 4.79
CA PHE A 7 -7.64 10.06 3.57
C PHE A 7 -6.46 10.18 2.63
N GLY A 8 -6.11 9.09 1.97
CA GLY A 8 -5.17 9.07 0.87
C GLY A 8 -5.85 8.73 -0.45
N VAL A 9 -5.14 8.99 -1.54
CA VAL A 9 -5.44 8.46 -2.87
C VAL A 9 -4.21 7.80 -3.46
N GLY A 10 -4.39 6.82 -4.34
CA GLY A 10 -3.31 6.13 -5.03
C GLY A 10 -3.70 5.82 -6.46
N PHE A 11 -2.76 6.01 -7.38
CA PHE A 11 -2.92 5.72 -8.81
C PHE A 11 -1.67 5.03 -9.34
N GLU A 12 -1.87 4.19 -10.36
CA GLU A 12 -0.78 3.54 -11.08
C GLU A 12 -0.96 3.68 -12.59
N ASN A 13 0.07 3.41 -13.34
CA ASN A 13 0.06 3.32 -14.81
C ASN A 13 -0.51 4.52 -15.60
N LEU A 14 -0.55 5.71 -15.01
CA LEU A 14 -0.94 6.95 -15.69
C LEU A 14 0.27 7.64 -16.33
N HIS A 15 0.03 8.60 -17.23
CA HIS A 15 1.09 9.43 -17.76
C HIS A 15 1.70 10.31 -16.65
N PRO A 16 3.04 10.55 -16.59
CA PRO A 16 3.67 11.31 -15.50
C PRO A 16 3.07 12.69 -15.24
N ARG A 17 2.65 13.40 -16.28
CA ARG A 17 2.01 14.72 -16.13
C ARG A 17 0.62 14.64 -15.50
N GLU A 18 -0.10 13.54 -15.70
CA GLU A 18 -1.39 13.28 -15.08
C GLU A 18 -1.22 13.06 -13.58
N PHE A 19 -0.19 12.30 -13.16
CA PHE A 19 0.11 12.15 -11.74
C PHE A 19 0.29 13.49 -11.02
N VAL A 20 1.03 14.44 -11.63
CA VAL A 20 1.22 15.77 -11.02
C VAL A 20 -0.09 16.55 -10.94
N ALA A 21 -0.91 16.49 -11.99
CA ALA A 21 -2.21 17.17 -12.01
C ALA A 21 -3.17 16.58 -10.97
N LEU A 22 -3.22 15.25 -10.85
CA LEU A 22 -4.04 14.55 -9.87
C LEU A 22 -3.58 14.80 -8.43
N ALA A 23 -2.27 14.84 -8.18
CA ALA A 23 -1.74 15.15 -6.85
C ALA A 23 -2.09 16.58 -6.40
N ARG A 24 -2.05 17.55 -7.31
CA ARG A 24 -2.55 18.91 -7.04
C ARG A 24 -4.04 18.92 -6.72
N ARG A 25 -4.82 18.22 -7.53
CA ARG A 25 -6.27 18.09 -7.30
C ARG A 25 -6.56 17.41 -5.96
N ALA A 26 -5.83 16.35 -5.60
CA ALA A 26 -5.97 15.69 -4.30
C ALA A 26 -5.64 16.64 -3.14
N GLU A 27 -4.59 17.45 -3.28
CA GLU A 27 -4.24 18.48 -2.29
C GLU A 27 -5.35 19.54 -2.14
N GLU A 28 -5.94 20.00 -3.25
CA GLU A 28 -7.07 20.95 -3.24
C GLU A 28 -8.32 20.37 -2.56
N LEU A 29 -8.59 19.07 -2.78
CA LEU A 29 -9.71 18.35 -2.17
C LEU A 29 -9.48 17.99 -0.70
N GLY A 30 -8.27 18.22 -0.16
CA GLY A 30 -7.96 17.98 1.24
C GLY A 30 -7.56 16.54 1.57
N PHE A 31 -7.13 15.75 0.57
CA PHE A 31 -6.49 14.46 0.86
C PHE A 31 -5.16 14.68 1.58
N GLY A 32 -4.88 13.85 2.60
CA GLY A 32 -3.67 13.94 3.40
C GLY A 32 -2.45 13.28 2.75
N THR A 33 -2.67 12.21 1.95
CA THR A 33 -1.59 11.46 1.29
C THR A 33 -1.90 11.17 -0.17
N PHE A 34 -0.85 11.20 -1.00
CA PHE A 34 -0.87 10.73 -2.38
C PHE A 34 0.14 9.56 -2.51
N TRP A 35 -0.34 8.39 -2.93
CA TRP A 35 0.48 7.19 -3.00
C TRP A 35 0.80 6.82 -4.44
N VAL A 36 2.08 6.48 -4.68
CA VAL A 36 2.58 5.95 -5.94
C VAL A 36 3.07 4.52 -5.70
N PRO A 37 2.39 3.50 -6.24
CA PRO A 37 2.90 2.12 -6.23
C PRO A 37 4.21 2.00 -7.02
N GLU A 38 5.12 1.11 -6.60
CA GLU A 38 6.25 0.69 -7.40
C GLU A 38 6.04 -0.77 -7.85
N ASP A 39 5.27 -0.93 -8.93
CA ASP A 39 5.11 -2.24 -9.55
C ASP A 39 6.17 -2.45 -10.63
N PRO A 40 6.77 -3.65 -10.69
CA PRO A 40 7.78 -3.95 -11.69
C PRO A 40 7.27 -3.71 -13.11
N PHE A 41 8.13 -3.04 -13.90
CA PHE A 41 7.91 -2.72 -15.32
C PHE A 41 6.91 -1.58 -15.58
N TYR A 42 6.35 -0.97 -14.55
CA TYR A 42 5.65 0.32 -14.65
C TYR A 42 6.65 1.48 -14.53
N ARG A 43 6.15 2.70 -14.44
CA ARG A 43 7.01 3.88 -14.29
C ARG A 43 7.61 3.92 -12.91
N GLY A 44 8.93 4.20 -12.83
CA GLY A 44 9.66 4.19 -11.56
C GLY A 44 9.10 5.22 -10.56
N ALA A 45 8.75 4.73 -9.37
CA ALA A 45 8.06 5.52 -8.35
C ALA A 45 8.89 6.73 -7.87
N PHE A 46 10.21 6.64 -7.83
CA PHE A 46 11.07 7.76 -7.43
C PHE A 46 11.02 8.93 -8.41
N ALA A 47 11.02 8.65 -9.73
CA ALA A 47 10.91 9.69 -10.75
C ALA A 47 9.53 10.37 -10.69
N LEU A 48 8.46 9.59 -10.56
CA LEU A 48 7.10 10.12 -10.39
C LEU A 48 6.96 10.90 -9.08
N GLY A 49 7.47 10.36 -7.98
CA GLY A 49 7.48 11.01 -6.68
C GLY A 49 8.15 12.37 -6.69
N SER A 50 9.32 12.48 -7.34
CA SER A 50 10.03 13.77 -7.48
C SER A 50 9.22 14.78 -8.29
N ALA A 51 8.57 14.35 -9.38
CA ALA A 51 7.73 15.23 -10.18
C ALA A 51 6.50 15.73 -9.38
N ILE A 52 5.85 14.84 -8.61
CA ILE A 52 4.72 15.18 -7.74
C ILE A 52 5.16 16.12 -6.63
N ALA A 53 6.30 15.86 -5.98
CA ALA A 53 6.85 16.68 -4.92
C ALA A 53 7.08 18.13 -5.37
N CYS A 54 7.64 18.33 -6.58
CA CYS A 54 7.79 19.66 -7.18
C CYS A 54 6.45 20.31 -7.55
N GLY A 55 5.41 19.53 -7.73
CA GLY A 55 4.09 20.04 -8.16
C GLY A 55 3.12 20.33 -7.02
N THR A 56 3.44 19.97 -5.78
CA THR A 56 2.56 20.04 -4.59
C THR A 56 3.29 20.70 -3.42
N SER A 57 2.57 21.12 -2.38
CA SER A 57 3.16 21.86 -1.25
C SER A 57 2.74 21.37 0.14
N LYS A 58 1.65 20.59 0.26
CA LYS A 58 1.06 20.17 1.55
C LYS A 58 0.84 18.67 1.65
N ILE A 59 0.33 18.05 0.57
CA ILE A 59 0.00 16.63 0.56
C ILE A 59 1.25 15.78 0.81
N LYS A 60 1.14 14.79 1.68
CA LYS A 60 2.23 13.83 1.90
C LYS A 60 2.35 12.90 0.70
N LEU A 61 3.56 12.52 0.37
CA LEU A 61 3.87 11.65 -0.76
C LEU A 61 4.33 10.29 -0.28
N GLY A 62 3.53 9.25 -0.52
CA GLY A 62 3.89 7.87 -0.24
C GLY A 62 4.43 7.15 -1.48
N LEU A 63 5.56 6.48 -1.38
CA LEU A 63 5.97 5.45 -2.34
C LEU A 63 5.66 4.08 -1.73
N GLY A 64 4.79 3.30 -2.34
CA GLY A 64 4.31 2.08 -1.67
C GLY A 64 3.98 0.93 -2.63
N VAL A 65 4.87 -0.07 -2.74
CA VAL A 65 6.03 -0.34 -1.87
C VAL A 65 7.30 -0.51 -2.69
N VAL A 66 8.40 0.06 -2.19
CA VAL A 66 9.72 -0.15 -2.75
C VAL A 66 10.26 -1.51 -2.33
N ASN A 67 10.96 -2.20 -3.23
CA ASN A 67 11.41 -3.56 -3.02
C ASN A 67 12.90 -3.64 -2.66
N PRO A 68 13.26 -4.28 -1.52
CA PRO A 68 14.65 -4.33 -1.09
C PRO A 68 15.56 -5.25 -1.93
N TYR A 69 14.99 -6.17 -2.74
CA TYR A 69 15.80 -7.05 -3.60
C TYR A 69 16.19 -6.38 -4.92
N THR A 70 15.31 -5.55 -5.47
CA THR A 70 15.56 -4.86 -6.74
C THR A 70 16.41 -3.60 -6.56
N ARG A 71 16.49 -3.09 -5.33
CA ARG A 71 17.29 -1.92 -5.00
C ARG A 71 17.92 -2.10 -3.62
N HIS A 72 19.26 -2.06 -3.56
CA HIS A 72 19.97 -2.18 -2.28
C HIS A 72 19.51 -1.09 -1.28
N PRO A 73 19.31 -1.40 0.02
CA PRO A 73 18.81 -0.44 1.01
C PRO A 73 19.61 0.88 1.10
N ALA A 74 20.93 0.84 0.88
CA ALA A 74 21.75 2.06 0.83
C ALA A 74 21.36 2.97 -0.34
N LEU A 75 21.05 2.41 -1.51
CA LEU A 75 20.60 3.18 -2.68
C LEU A 75 19.17 3.68 -2.48
N THR A 76 18.31 2.88 -1.87
CA THR A 76 16.97 3.32 -1.46
C THR A 76 17.05 4.51 -0.51
N ALA A 77 17.93 4.44 0.50
CA ALA A 77 18.12 5.55 1.44
C ALA A 77 18.62 6.82 0.75
N MET A 78 19.58 6.69 -0.16
CA MET A 78 20.13 7.82 -0.92
C MET A 78 19.04 8.51 -1.76
N GLU A 79 18.30 7.74 -2.57
CA GLU A 79 17.26 8.29 -3.44
C GLU A 79 16.09 8.84 -2.63
N PHE A 80 15.69 8.16 -1.54
CA PHE A 80 14.55 8.58 -0.75
C PHE A 80 14.84 9.81 0.11
N ALA A 81 16.07 9.94 0.64
CA ALA A 81 16.48 11.16 1.34
C ALA A 81 16.49 12.38 0.41
N ALA A 82 16.94 12.21 -0.84
CA ALA A 82 16.86 13.27 -1.85
C ALA A 82 15.41 13.60 -2.24
N LEU A 83 14.55 12.57 -2.38
CA LEU A 83 13.12 12.79 -2.61
C LEU A 83 12.44 13.54 -1.45
N ASP A 84 12.78 13.19 -0.21
CA ASP A 84 12.22 13.86 0.97
C ASP A 84 12.67 15.32 1.06
N GLU A 85 13.89 15.63 0.62
CA GLU A 85 14.38 17.02 0.48
C GLU A 85 13.57 17.79 -0.56
N VAL A 86 13.34 17.22 -1.76
CA VAL A 86 12.48 17.82 -2.80
C VAL A 86 11.03 17.97 -2.32
N ALA A 87 10.55 17.05 -1.49
CA ALA A 87 9.22 17.08 -0.90
C ALA A 87 9.09 17.96 0.35
N ASP A 88 10.15 18.66 0.76
CA ASP A 88 10.17 19.47 1.98
C ASP A 88 9.67 18.68 3.22
N GLY A 89 10.22 17.48 3.40
CA GLY A 89 9.91 16.63 4.56
C GLY A 89 8.52 15.98 4.55
N ARG A 90 7.87 15.82 3.40
CA ARG A 90 6.52 15.23 3.27
C ARG A 90 6.49 13.77 2.81
N ALA A 91 7.64 13.15 2.53
CA ALA A 91 7.68 11.81 1.97
C ALA A 91 7.45 10.70 3.01
N ILE A 92 6.83 9.59 2.60
CA ILE A 92 6.60 8.37 3.36
C ILE A 92 7.14 7.20 2.55
N LEU A 93 8.06 6.42 3.12
CA LEU A 93 8.65 5.26 2.46
C LEU A 93 7.87 3.99 2.78
N GLY A 94 7.20 3.41 1.80
CA GLY A 94 6.64 2.07 1.90
C GLY A 94 7.65 1.03 1.42
N ILE A 95 7.89 -0.02 2.20
CA ILE A 95 8.77 -1.14 1.87
C ILE A 95 7.98 -2.45 1.88
N GLY A 96 8.19 -3.28 0.86
CA GLY A 96 7.59 -4.60 0.76
C GLY A 96 8.48 -5.58 0.01
N ALA A 97 8.41 -6.86 0.38
CA ALA A 97 9.26 -7.89 -0.23
C ALA A 97 8.89 -8.20 -1.70
N GLY A 98 7.73 -7.75 -2.17
CA GLY A 98 7.22 -8.05 -3.50
C GLY A 98 6.80 -9.52 -3.70
N LEU A 99 6.43 -9.86 -4.91
CA LEU A 99 6.05 -11.22 -5.29
C LEU A 99 7.28 -12.02 -5.70
N LYS A 100 7.44 -13.21 -5.12
CA LYS A 100 8.57 -14.12 -5.41
C LYS A 100 8.68 -14.42 -6.92
N ASP A 101 7.56 -14.66 -7.59
CA ASP A 101 7.55 -14.92 -9.02
C ASP A 101 8.17 -13.78 -9.84
N TRP A 102 7.94 -12.55 -9.45
CA TRP A 102 8.49 -11.39 -10.16
C TRP A 102 9.98 -11.23 -9.88
N ILE A 103 10.39 -11.35 -8.61
CA ILE A 103 11.79 -11.14 -8.21
C ILE A 103 12.67 -12.32 -8.67
N GLU A 104 12.34 -13.54 -8.27
CA GLU A 104 13.15 -14.71 -8.59
C GLU A 104 12.77 -15.34 -9.92
N GLY A 105 11.46 -15.42 -10.22
CA GLY A 105 10.96 -16.03 -11.44
C GLY A 105 11.32 -15.24 -12.70
N ARG A 106 11.10 -13.94 -12.72
CA ARG A 106 11.29 -13.09 -13.91
C ARG A 106 12.61 -12.33 -13.90
N LEU A 107 12.96 -11.65 -12.79
CA LEU A 107 14.19 -10.86 -12.70
C LEU A 107 15.43 -11.69 -12.41
N LYS A 108 15.28 -12.97 -12.01
CA LYS A 108 16.37 -13.88 -11.63
C LYS A 108 17.21 -13.37 -10.46
N ILE A 109 16.61 -12.53 -9.61
CA ILE A 109 17.24 -12.06 -8.37
C ILE A 109 16.88 -13.05 -7.26
N PRO A 110 17.84 -13.57 -6.47
CA PRO A 110 17.56 -14.49 -5.39
C PRO A 110 16.57 -13.92 -4.36
N TYR A 111 15.43 -14.59 -4.16
CA TYR A 111 14.41 -14.21 -3.18
C TYR A 111 14.58 -15.01 -1.90
N THR A 112 15.44 -14.54 -1.02
CA THR A 112 15.80 -15.25 0.21
C THR A 112 15.44 -14.47 1.44
N ARG A 113 14.95 -15.16 2.50
CA ARG A 113 14.75 -14.59 3.85
C ARG A 113 13.98 -13.25 3.88
N PRO A 114 12.77 -13.14 3.29
CA PRO A 114 12.08 -11.86 3.10
C PRO A 114 11.85 -11.08 4.41
N THR A 115 11.56 -11.75 5.52
CA THR A 115 11.44 -11.10 6.83
C THR A 115 12.75 -10.44 7.29
N ALA A 116 13.88 -11.13 7.10
CA ALA A 116 15.20 -10.56 7.43
C ALA A 116 15.55 -9.42 6.47
N ALA A 117 15.29 -9.59 5.17
CA ALA A 117 15.53 -8.55 4.18
C ALA A 117 14.81 -7.23 4.53
N MET A 118 13.54 -7.29 4.92
CA MET A 118 12.79 -6.09 5.33
C MET A 118 13.34 -5.48 6.63
N ARG A 119 13.64 -6.30 7.66
CA ARG A 119 14.22 -5.79 8.91
C ARG A 119 15.56 -5.11 8.70
N GLU A 120 16.47 -5.77 7.99
CA GLU A 120 17.81 -5.25 7.69
C GLU A 120 17.74 -3.98 6.83
N SER A 121 16.82 -3.94 5.85
CA SER A 121 16.60 -2.76 5.03
C SER A 121 16.17 -1.55 5.85
N ILE A 122 15.20 -1.72 6.73
CA ILE A 122 14.73 -0.62 7.60
C ILE A 122 15.87 -0.14 8.50
N GLU A 123 16.62 -1.04 9.10
CA GLU A 123 17.74 -0.69 9.98
C GLU A 123 18.81 0.11 9.22
N ILE A 124 19.24 -0.37 8.06
CA ILE A 124 20.21 0.30 7.20
C ILE A 124 19.70 1.69 6.80
N ILE A 125 18.46 1.77 6.29
CA ILE A 125 17.86 3.02 5.80
C ILE A 125 17.76 4.06 6.92
N ARG A 126 17.27 3.66 8.11
CA ARG A 126 17.17 4.58 9.27
C ARG A 126 18.52 5.13 9.70
N ARG A 127 19.58 4.31 9.67
CA ARG A 127 20.94 4.77 9.98
C ARG A 127 21.43 5.81 8.99
N PHE A 128 21.16 5.62 7.68
CA PHE A 128 21.47 6.64 6.66
C PHE A 128 20.69 7.93 6.87
N PHE A 129 19.40 7.85 7.21
CA PHE A 129 18.59 9.04 7.48
C PHE A 129 19.09 9.84 8.68
N ARG A 130 19.68 9.18 9.67
CA ARG A 130 20.37 9.87 10.80
C ARG A 130 21.74 10.43 10.44
N GLY A 131 22.20 10.23 9.20
CA GLY A 131 23.49 10.75 8.72
C GLY A 131 24.70 9.93 9.21
N GLU A 132 24.51 8.70 9.63
CA GLU A 132 25.58 7.82 10.09
C GLU A 132 26.46 7.32 8.94
N GLU A 133 27.75 7.02 9.23
CA GLU A 133 28.54 6.11 8.41
C GLU A 133 28.12 4.67 8.74
N VAL A 134 27.64 3.94 7.73
CA VAL A 134 26.99 2.64 7.92
C VAL A 134 27.93 1.50 7.50
N THR A 135 28.41 0.75 8.50
CA THR A 135 28.92 -0.60 8.33
C THR A 135 27.88 -1.57 8.89
N PHE A 136 27.45 -2.52 8.08
CA PHE A 136 26.41 -3.48 8.42
C PHE A 136 26.75 -4.87 7.86
N ALA A 137 26.68 -5.90 8.70
CA ALA A 137 26.93 -7.28 8.34
C ALA A 137 25.68 -8.13 8.63
N GLY A 138 24.69 -8.04 7.75
CA GLY A 138 23.43 -8.77 7.87
C GLY A 138 23.46 -10.14 7.23
N ARG A 139 22.32 -10.82 7.28
CA ARG A 139 22.11 -12.13 6.64
C ARG A 139 21.76 -12.00 5.16
N VAL A 140 21.27 -10.83 4.74
CA VAL A 140 20.83 -10.53 3.38
C VAL A 140 21.62 -9.38 2.81
N PHE A 141 21.83 -8.30 3.57
CA PHE A 141 22.54 -7.10 3.12
C PHE A 141 23.82 -6.86 3.90
N GLN A 142 24.80 -6.28 3.21
CA GLN A 142 26.06 -5.88 3.81
C GLN A 142 26.44 -4.49 3.28
N THR A 143 26.99 -3.66 4.14
CA THR A 143 27.60 -2.37 3.78
C THR A 143 28.91 -2.18 4.53
N GLU A 144 29.87 -1.48 3.94
CA GLU A 144 31.14 -1.17 4.57
C GLU A 144 31.45 0.31 4.41
N ARG A 145 31.44 1.04 5.54
CA ARG A 145 31.83 2.46 5.64
C ARG A 145 31.19 3.37 4.59
N ILE A 146 29.89 3.20 4.37
CA ILE A 146 29.12 4.05 3.44
C ILE A 146 28.46 5.18 4.23
N LYS A 147 28.53 6.41 3.70
CA LYS A 147 27.84 7.58 4.24
C LYS A 147 27.24 8.39 3.09
N LEU A 148 26.07 8.99 3.32
CA LEU A 148 25.54 9.97 2.36
C LEU A 148 26.44 11.20 2.31
N SER A 149 26.66 11.73 1.11
CA SER A 149 27.45 12.97 0.90
C SER A 149 26.69 14.24 1.26
N PHE A 150 25.43 14.13 1.62
CA PHE A 150 24.55 15.22 2.03
C PHE A 150 23.81 14.84 3.33
N LYS A 151 23.26 15.83 4.02
CA LYS A 151 22.50 15.61 5.25
C LYS A 151 21.01 15.54 4.91
N PRO A 152 20.30 14.45 5.24
CA PRO A 152 18.85 14.38 5.11
C PRO A 152 18.14 15.51 5.87
N VAL A 153 17.05 16.04 5.35
CA VAL A 153 16.29 17.16 5.95
C VAL A 153 15.68 16.79 7.30
N ARG A 154 15.41 15.49 7.50
CA ARG A 154 14.97 14.95 8.81
C ARG A 154 15.57 13.55 9.03
N ALA A 155 15.85 13.26 10.30
CA ALA A 155 16.41 11.96 10.71
C ALA A 155 15.34 10.85 10.78
N GLU A 156 14.09 11.21 11.01
CA GLU A 156 12.97 10.29 11.18
C GLU A 156 11.97 10.44 10.03
N ILE A 157 12.28 9.79 8.90
CA ILE A 157 11.36 9.67 7.76
C ILE A 157 10.44 8.48 8.05
N PRO A 158 9.10 8.61 7.97
CA PRO A 158 8.18 7.51 8.21
C PRO A 158 8.40 6.35 7.23
N ILE A 159 8.50 5.13 7.78
CA ILE A 159 8.63 3.89 7.01
C ILE A 159 7.43 3.01 7.29
N TYR A 160 6.67 2.67 6.23
CA TYR A 160 5.55 1.75 6.30
C TYR A 160 5.94 0.40 5.70
N LEU A 161 5.41 -0.70 6.23
CA LEU A 161 5.58 -2.01 5.61
C LEU A 161 4.32 -2.46 4.88
N GLY A 162 4.49 -2.91 3.62
CA GLY A 162 3.45 -3.58 2.84
C GLY A 162 3.64 -5.09 2.93
N VAL A 163 2.86 -5.76 3.79
CA VAL A 163 3.03 -7.17 4.14
C VAL A 163 1.68 -7.86 4.41
N LEU A 164 1.64 -9.20 4.29
CA LEU A 164 0.40 -9.96 4.43
C LEU A 164 0.43 -11.00 5.56
N GLY A 165 1.56 -11.64 5.81
CA GLY A 165 1.63 -12.77 6.72
C GLY A 165 1.89 -12.39 8.18
N PRO A 166 1.51 -13.24 9.16
CA PRO A 166 1.52 -12.90 10.59
C PRO A 166 2.89 -12.50 11.12
N ARG A 167 3.97 -13.20 10.72
CA ARG A 167 5.35 -12.85 11.14
C ARG A 167 5.78 -11.47 10.67
N ASN A 168 5.41 -11.10 9.45
CA ASN A 168 5.77 -9.81 8.89
C ASN A 168 4.88 -8.69 9.42
N LEU A 169 3.64 -8.99 9.77
CA LEU A 169 2.75 -8.06 10.48
C LEU A 169 3.28 -7.77 11.90
N GLU A 170 3.77 -8.78 12.63
CA GLU A 170 4.45 -8.57 13.91
C GLU A 170 5.73 -7.75 13.74
N LEU A 171 6.56 -8.10 12.73
CA LEU A 171 7.74 -7.30 12.39
C LEU A 171 7.38 -5.83 12.13
N THR A 172 6.25 -5.57 11.46
CA THR A 172 5.80 -4.21 11.18
C THR A 172 5.61 -3.41 12.47
N GLY A 173 4.97 -3.99 13.48
CA GLY A 173 4.84 -3.37 14.80
C GLY A 173 6.20 -3.15 15.50
N GLU A 174 7.16 -4.06 15.30
CA GLU A 174 8.48 -3.95 15.92
C GLU A 174 9.33 -2.81 15.35
N VAL A 175 9.27 -2.54 14.03
CA VAL A 175 10.29 -1.72 13.36
C VAL A 175 9.76 -0.60 12.46
N ALA A 176 8.48 -0.62 12.05
CA ALA A 176 7.90 0.34 11.11
C ALA A 176 7.01 1.39 11.81
N ASP A 177 6.69 2.48 11.11
CA ASP A 177 5.85 3.56 11.62
C ASP A 177 4.40 3.44 11.13
N GLY A 178 4.16 2.50 10.22
CA GLY A 178 2.84 2.19 9.73
C GLY A 178 2.79 0.87 8.95
N LEU A 179 1.57 0.45 8.70
CA LEU A 179 1.21 -0.69 7.87
C LEU A 179 0.52 -0.16 6.60
N LEU A 180 0.93 -0.63 5.44
CA LEU A 180 0.26 -0.38 4.16
C LEU A 180 -0.30 -1.69 3.63
N LEU A 181 -1.58 -1.91 3.80
CA LEU A 181 -2.27 -3.09 3.30
C LEU A 181 -2.57 -2.97 1.80
N SER A 182 -2.48 -4.09 1.12
CA SER A 182 -2.82 -4.19 -0.29
C SER A 182 -4.33 -4.03 -0.51
N VAL A 183 -4.72 -3.82 -1.76
CA VAL A 183 -6.11 -3.97 -2.22
C VAL A 183 -6.70 -5.32 -1.75
N MET A 184 -8.01 -5.46 -1.73
CA MET A 184 -8.72 -6.67 -1.27
C MET A 184 -8.63 -6.94 0.24
N SER A 185 -8.29 -5.95 1.06
CA SER A 185 -8.26 -6.09 2.53
C SER A 185 -9.66 -6.00 3.12
N SER A 186 -10.25 -7.15 3.46
CA SER A 186 -11.55 -7.23 4.14
C SER A 186 -11.48 -6.70 5.59
N PRO A 187 -12.61 -6.31 6.22
CA PRO A 187 -12.62 -5.95 7.64
C PRO A 187 -12.04 -7.04 8.55
N ALA A 188 -12.31 -8.31 8.26
CA ALA A 188 -11.74 -9.43 9.01
C ALA A 188 -10.21 -9.50 8.87
N TYR A 189 -9.68 -9.24 7.67
CA TYR A 189 -8.24 -9.20 7.45
C TYR A 189 -7.58 -7.96 8.10
N VAL A 190 -8.21 -6.80 8.03
CA VAL A 190 -7.71 -5.59 8.74
C VAL A 190 -7.60 -5.86 10.23
N LYS A 191 -8.63 -6.47 10.85
CA LYS A 191 -8.61 -6.87 12.26
C LYS A 191 -7.48 -7.87 12.56
N PHE A 192 -7.33 -8.91 11.74
CA PHE A 192 -6.23 -9.87 11.86
C PHE A 192 -4.87 -9.17 11.78
N ALA A 193 -4.68 -8.28 10.81
CA ALA A 193 -3.42 -7.56 10.61
C ALA A 193 -3.10 -6.65 11.80
N THR A 194 -4.08 -5.88 12.29
CA THR A 194 -3.90 -4.96 13.42
C THR A 194 -3.59 -5.68 14.72
N GLU A 195 -4.16 -6.86 14.96
CA GLU A 195 -3.85 -7.69 16.13
C GLU A 195 -2.38 -8.16 16.12
N HIS A 196 -1.85 -8.57 14.96
CA HIS A 196 -0.44 -8.96 14.85
C HIS A 196 0.50 -7.76 14.99
N VAL A 197 0.18 -6.62 14.37
CA VAL A 197 0.94 -5.38 14.54
C VAL A 197 0.99 -4.97 16.00
N ARG A 198 -0.13 -5.03 16.74
CA ARG A 198 -0.18 -4.71 18.15
C ARG A 198 0.77 -5.58 18.98
N ARG A 199 0.84 -6.89 18.69
CA ARG A 199 1.82 -7.79 19.35
C ARG A 199 3.27 -7.34 19.10
N GLY A 200 3.58 -6.91 17.87
CA GLY A 200 4.90 -6.39 17.54
C GLY A 200 5.24 -5.09 18.26
N LEU A 201 4.27 -4.17 18.36
CA LEU A 201 4.41 -2.91 19.12
C LEU A 201 4.66 -3.20 20.61
N GLU A 202 3.84 -4.07 21.22
CA GLU A 202 3.98 -4.47 22.61
C GLU A 202 5.36 -5.12 22.90
N LYS A 203 5.78 -6.03 22.04
CA LYS A 203 7.08 -6.73 22.15
C LYS A 203 8.28 -5.77 22.08
N SER A 204 8.16 -4.71 21.30
CA SER A 204 9.23 -3.70 21.12
C SER A 204 9.09 -2.50 22.06
N GLY A 205 8.03 -2.42 22.86
CA GLY A 205 7.77 -1.28 23.75
C GLY A 205 7.41 0.01 23.00
N ARG A 206 6.97 -0.09 21.74
CA ARG A 206 6.63 1.09 20.92
C ARG A 206 5.18 1.52 21.15
N ASP A 207 4.96 2.83 21.06
CA ASP A 207 3.63 3.41 21.20
C ASP A 207 2.82 3.24 19.92
N ALA A 208 1.56 2.85 20.07
CA ALA A 208 0.62 2.70 18.96
C ALA A 208 -0.04 4.02 18.53
N ARG A 209 0.10 5.11 19.33
CA ARG A 209 -0.64 6.37 19.12
C ARG A 209 -0.40 6.97 17.76
N ASP A 210 0.83 6.92 17.25
CA ASP A 210 1.20 7.51 15.95
C ASP A 210 1.31 6.47 14.84
N PHE A 211 1.08 5.18 15.15
CA PHE A 211 1.14 4.12 14.17
C PHE A 211 -0.04 4.20 13.18
N ALA A 212 0.27 4.28 11.88
CA ALA A 212 -0.76 4.34 10.84
C ALA A 212 -1.11 2.95 10.32
N VAL A 213 -2.41 2.69 10.12
CA VAL A 213 -2.92 1.52 9.41
C VAL A 213 -3.60 2.00 8.14
N SER A 214 -2.87 1.90 7.03
CA SER A 214 -3.34 2.28 5.70
C SER A 214 -3.68 1.05 4.88
N ALA A 215 -4.65 1.18 3.97
CA ALA A 215 -4.95 0.16 2.98
C ALA A 215 -5.40 0.82 1.67
N TYR A 216 -4.98 0.23 0.56
CA TYR A 216 -5.57 0.55 -0.75
C TYR A 216 -6.98 0.00 -0.83
N ILE A 217 -7.94 0.84 -1.20
CA ILE A 217 -9.36 0.51 -1.23
C ILE A 217 -9.92 0.79 -2.61
N LEU A 218 -10.45 -0.25 -3.26
CA LEU A 218 -11.21 -0.10 -4.49
C LEU A 218 -12.58 0.49 -4.17
N SER A 219 -12.95 1.60 -4.81
CA SER A 219 -14.24 2.24 -4.59
C SER A 219 -15.00 2.52 -5.88
N SER A 220 -16.31 2.31 -5.85
CA SER A 220 -17.22 2.69 -6.94
C SER A 220 -18.54 3.16 -6.33
N ILE A 221 -18.77 4.47 -6.35
CA ILE A 221 -19.92 5.10 -5.71
C ILE A 221 -20.96 5.49 -6.78
N SER A 222 -22.18 5.00 -6.66
CA SER A 222 -23.30 5.32 -7.56
C SER A 222 -24.62 4.99 -6.89
N GLU A 223 -25.66 5.79 -7.14
CA GLU A 223 -27.03 5.45 -6.71
C GLU A 223 -27.55 4.18 -7.41
N ASP A 224 -27.05 3.87 -8.59
CA ASP A 224 -27.21 2.53 -9.20
C ASP A 224 -26.19 1.55 -8.59
N GLU A 225 -26.60 0.91 -7.50
CA GLU A 225 -25.74 -0.05 -6.78
C GLU A 225 -25.28 -1.23 -7.64
N ARG A 226 -26.10 -1.66 -8.60
CA ARG A 226 -25.72 -2.74 -9.52
C ARG A 226 -24.60 -2.29 -10.44
N ALA A 227 -24.75 -1.15 -11.07
CA ALA A 227 -23.71 -0.58 -11.93
C ALA A 227 -22.41 -0.34 -11.17
N ALA A 228 -22.49 0.14 -9.91
CA ALA A 228 -21.32 0.31 -9.04
C ALA A 228 -20.57 -0.99 -8.80
N ARG A 229 -21.26 -2.10 -8.50
CA ARG A 229 -20.65 -3.41 -8.28
C ARG A 229 -20.10 -4.02 -9.57
N ASP A 230 -20.88 -3.97 -10.66
CA ASP A 230 -20.50 -4.57 -11.94
C ASP A 230 -19.21 -3.94 -12.50
N ARG A 231 -18.97 -2.66 -12.22
CA ARG A 231 -17.73 -1.95 -12.58
C ARG A 231 -16.50 -2.56 -11.94
N LEU A 232 -16.60 -3.08 -10.70
CA LEU A 232 -15.47 -3.66 -9.96
C LEU A 232 -15.24 -5.15 -10.21
N ARG A 233 -16.26 -5.90 -10.68
CA ARG A 233 -16.17 -7.37 -10.86
C ARG A 233 -14.98 -7.83 -11.69
N PRO A 234 -14.69 -7.24 -12.87
CA PRO A 234 -13.54 -7.68 -13.67
C PRO A 234 -12.22 -7.49 -12.93
N PHE A 235 -12.07 -6.39 -12.20
CA PHE A 235 -10.84 -6.09 -11.49
C PHE A 235 -10.66 -6.99 -10.27
N VAL A 236 -11.70 -7.19 -9.48
CA VAL A 236 -11.70 -8.16 -8.36
C VAL A 236 -11.37 -9.57 -8.86
N ALA A 237 -11.94 -9.98 -10.02
CA ALA A 237 -11.63 -11.28 -10.63
C ALA A 237 -10.15 -11.41 -10.99
N ILE A 238 -9.54 -10.38 -11.58
CA ILE A 238 -8.12 -10.35 -11.92
C ILE A 238 -7.28 -10.47 -10.65
N LEU A 239 -7.57 -9.68 -9.61
CA LEU A 239 -6.82 -9.70 -8.36
C LEU A 239 -6.87 -11.06 -7.67
N ILE A 240 -8.04 -11.71 -7.60
CA ILE A 240 -8.16 -13.07 -7.06
C ILE A 240 -7.34 -14.05 -7.91
N SER A 241 -7.41 -13.94 -9.24
CA SER A 241 -6.69 -14.82 -10.17
C SER A 241 -5.16 -14.71 -10.02
N LEU A 242 -4.64 -13.50 -9.84
CA LEU A 242 -3.20 -13.25 -9.63
C LEU A 242 -2.69 -13.87 -8.33
N MET A 243 -3.55 -14.05 -7.34
CA MET A 243 -3.21 -14.68 -6.05
C MET A 243 -3.39 -16.21 -6.06
N ALA A 244 -3.88 -16.80 -7.14
CA ALA A 244 -4.11 -18.24 -7.25
C ALA A 244 -2.87 -19.12 -6.98
N PRO A 245 -1.63 -18.71 -7.31
CA PRO A 245 -0.43 -19.46 -6.90
C PRO A 245 -0.22 -19.55 -5.38
N GLN A 246 -0.89 -18.69 -4.61
CA GLN A 246 -0.85 -18.68 -3.15
C GLN A 246 -2.28 -18.69 -2.56
N PRO A 247 -3.08 -19.76 -2.80
CA PRO A 247 -4.51 -19.75 -2.50
C PRO A 247 -4.83 -19.73 -0.99
N THR A 248 -3.85 -19.97 -0.14
CA THR A 248 -3.99 -19.92 1.34
C THR A 248 -3.47 -18.61 1.93
N THR A 249 -3.35 -17.54 1.11
CA THR A 249 -2.90 -16.25 1.62
C THR A 249 -3.84 -15.73 2.72
N PRO A 250 -3.31 -15.17 3.82
CA PRO A 250 -4.12 -14.68 4.94
C PRO A 250 -5.21 -13.68 4.55
N ILE A 251 -5.00 -12.90 3.49
CA ILE A 251 -5.97 -11.90 3.01
C ILE A 251 -7.31 -12.56 2.59
N PHE A 252 -7.25 -13.70 1.91
CA PHE A 252 -8.46 -14.44 1.50
C PHE A 252 -8.94 -15.40 2.57
N ALA A 253 -8.02 -16.02 3.31
CA ALA A 253 -8.39 -16.91 4.41
C ALA A 253 -9.20 -16.18 5.50
N ALA A 254 -8.81 -14.96 5.87
CA ALA A 254 -9.54 -14.13 6.82
C ALA A 254 -10.93 -13.71 6.30
N ALA A 255 -11.08 -13.56 4.98
CA ALA A 255 -12.35 -13.25 4.33
C ALA A 255 -13.25 -14.47 4.11
N GLY A 256 -12.78 -15.69 4.49
CA GLY A 256 -13.54 -16.93 4.29
C GLY A 256 -13.56 -17.43 2.85
N LEU A 257 -12.71 -16.90 1.96
CA LEU A 257 -12.65 -17.35 0.58
C LEU A 257 -11.87 -18.66 0.47
N ALA A 258 -12.55 -19.71 0.01
CA ALA A 258 -11.96 -21.04 -0.06
C ALA A 258 -10.83 -21.14 -1.09
N ALA A 259 -9.77 -21.90 -0.77
CA ALA A 259 -8.63 -22.10 -1.65
C ALA A 259 -9.01 -22.68 -3.03
N ASP A 260 -10.02 -23.58 -3.07
CA ASP A 260 -10.53 -24.14 -4.33
C ASP A 260 -11.17 -23.08 -5.22
N THR A 261 -11.90 -22.14 -4.61
CA THR A 261 -12.48 -20.98 -5.33
C THR A 261 -11.36 -20.16 -5.95
N ILE A 262 -10.31 -19.82 -5.18
CA ILE A 262 -9.18 -19.02 -5.69
C ILE A 262 -8.48 -19.74 -6.85
N ARG A 263 -8.27 -21.07 -6.74
CA ARG A 263 -7.70 -21.87 -7.83
C ARG A 263 -8.55 -21.84 -9.10
N ALA A 264 -9.88 -21.95 -8.96
CA ALA A 264 -10.79 -21.87 -10.09
C ALA A 264 -10.73 -20.53 -10.84
N PHE A 265 -10.58 -19.41 -10.10
CA PHE A 265 -10.30 -18.10 -10.71
C PHE A 265 -8.99 -18.11 -11.51
N GLY A 266 -7.91 -18.64 -10.93
CA GLY A 266 -6.60 -18.73 -11.59
C GLY A 266 -6.64 -19.60 -12.85
N GLU A 267 -7.31 -20.75 -12.79
CA GLU A 267 -7.47 -21.64 -13.95
C GLU A 267 -8.26 -21.00 -15.09
N SER A 268 -9.33 -20.25 -14.79
CA SER A 268 -10.07 -19.49 -15.77
C SER A 268 -9.20 -18.42 -16.45
N PHE A 269 -8.46 -17.66 -15.62
CA PHE A 269 -7.57 -16.62 -16.08
C PHE A 269 -6.42 -17.16 -16.95
N ALA A 270 -5.83 -18.30 -16.58
CA ALA A 270 -4.81 -18.98 -17.34
C ALA A 270 -5.28 -19.43 -18.73
N ARG A 271 -6.60 -19.67 -18.90
CA ARG A 271 -7.25 -19.95 -20.20
C ARG A 271 -7.57 -18.69 -21.01
N GLY A 272 -7.15 -17.51 -20.55
CA GLY A 272 -7.37 -16.22 -21.23
C GLY A 272 -8.74 -15.60 -20.97
N LYS A 273 -9.52 -16.11 -19.98
CA LYS A 273 -10.83 -15.54 -19.61
C LYS A 273 -10.72 -14.83 -18.25
N VAL A 274 -11.06 -13.54 -18.21
CA VAL A 274 -11.28 -12.86 -16.91
C VAL A 274 -12.61 -13.36 -16.32
N PRO A 275 -12.57 -14.06 -15.16
CA PRO A 275 -13.75 -14.73 -14.61
C PRO A 275 -14.65 -13.78 -13.78
N ALA A 276 -15.07 -12.67 -14.38
CA ALA A 276 -15.90 -11.66 -13.72
C ALA A 276 -17.29 -12.20 -13.31
N ASP A 277 -17.79 -13.19 -14.04
CA ASP A 277 -19.03 -13.91 -13.77
C ASP A 277 -18.96 -14.80 -12.51
N MET A 278 -17.77 -15.13 -12.03
CA MET A 278 -17.57 -15.86 -10.77
C MET A 278 -17.55 -14.94 -9.53
N VAL A 279 -17.44 -13.63 -9.71
CA VAL A 279 -17.42 -12.67 -8.59
C VAL A 279 -18.85 -12.45 -8.11
N THR A 280 -19.13 -12.83 -6.86
CA THR A 280 -20.43 -12.63 -6.23
C THR A 280 -20.57 -11.21 -5.65
N ASP A 281 -21.81 -10.78 -5.34
CA ASP A 281 -22.06 -9.53 -4.64
C ASP A 281 -21.38 -9.51 -3.27
N GLU A 282 -21.37 -10.65 -2.56
CA GLU A 282 -20.70 -10.81 -1.27
C GLU A 282 -19.19 -10.59 -1.38
N MET A 283 -18.54 -11.06 -2.46
CA MET A 283 -17.12 -10.80 -2.71
C MET A 283 -16.87 -9.31 -2.92
N ILE A 284 -17.72 -8.61 -3.69
CA ILE A 284 -17.63 -7.18 -3.89
C ILE A 284 -17.77 -6.44 -2.55
N ASP A 285 -18.81 -6.75 -1.77
CA ASP A 285 -19.07 -6.11 -0.47
C ASP A 285 -17.98 -6.44 0.59
N THR A 286 -17.28 -7.55 0.42
CA THR A 286 -16.18 -7.96 1.31
C THR A 286 -14.89 -7.23 1.01
N PHE A 287 -14.56 -7.04 -0.25
CA PHE A 287 -13.23 -6.59 -0.68
C PHE A 287 -13.20 -5.15 -1.19
N THR A 288 -14.34 -4.49 -1.34
CA THR A 288 -14.43 -3.16 -1.95
C THR A 288 -15.42 -2.26 -1.22
N ILE A 289 -15.43 -0.99 -1.60
CA ILE A 289 -16.47 -0.02 -1.23
C ILE A 289 -17.27 0.26 -2.49
N ALA A 290 -18.39 -0.45 -2.69
CA ALA A 290 -19.24 -0.30 -3.87
C ALA A 290 -20.72 -0.17 -3.53
N GLY A 291 -21.44 0.70 -4.24
CA GLY A 291 -22.87 0.91 -4.11
C GLY A 291 -23.26 2.35 -3.90
N SER A 292 -24.44 2.57 -3.30
CA SER A 292 -24.92 3.90 -2.93
C SER A 292 -23.98 4.61 -1.94
N PRO A 293 -23.95 5.93 -1.88
CA PRO A 293 -23.16 6.68 -0.91
C PRO A 293 -23.32 6.20 0.53
N ALA A 294 -24.56 5.85 0.94
CA ALA A 294 -24.83 5.31 2.26
C ALA A 294 -24.15 3.97 2.49
N ARG A 295 -24.29 3.03 1.55
CA ARG A 295 -23.64 1.73 1.62
C ARG A 295 -22.11 1.82 1.63
N CYS A 296 -21.56 2.72 0.83
CA CYS A 296 -20.10 2.95 0.79
C CYS A 296 -19.58 3.44 2.15
N ARG A 297 -20.32 4.32 2.82
CA ARG A 297 -20.00 4.76 4.19
C ARG A 297 -20.06 3.62 5.21
N GLU A 298 -21.07 2.76 5.13
CA GLU A 298 -21.19 1.59 6.00
C GLU A 298 -20.02 0.62 5.79
N ASN A 299 -19.64 0.36 4.54
CA ASN A 299 -18.51 -0.51 4.22
C ASN A 299 -17.18 0.08 4.72
N LEU A 300 -16.96 1.38 4.55
CA LEU A 300 -15.77 2.05 5.09
C LEU A 300 -15.77 2.05 6.63
N ALA A 301 -16.91 2.29 7.27
CA ALA A 301 -17.03 2.26 8.73
C ALA A 301 -16.58 0.89 9.29
N ARG A 302 -16.96 -0.22 8.67
CA ARG A 302 -16.51 -1.56 9.08
C ARG A 302 -15.00 -1.74 9.01
N LEU A 303 -14.33 -1.16 7.99
CA LEU A 303 -12.88 -1.17 7.88
C LEU A 303 -12.21 -0.32 8.98
N VAL A 304 -12.78 0.85 9.27
CA VAL A 304 -12.31 1.75 10.35
C VAL A 304 -12.49 1.08 11.72
N GLU A 305 -13.63 0.46 11.99
CA GLU A 305 -13.89 -0.30 13.22
C GLU A 305 -12.92 -1.48 13.38
N ALA A 306 -12.51 -2.11 12.27
CA ALA A 306 -11.49 -3.16 12.28
C ALA A 306 -10.06 -2.64 12.58
N GLY A 307 -9.86 -1.32 12.62
CA GLY A 307 -8.59 -0.71 13.01
C GLY A 307 -7.88 0.11 11.91
N MET A 308 -8.50 0.29 10.74
CA MET A 308 -7.95 1.17 9.70
C MET A 308 -8.01 2.63 10.14
N THR A 309 -6.89 3.34 9.99
CA THR A 309 -6.77 4.76 10.40
C THR A 309 -6.51 5.72 9.24
N ALA A 310 -6.05 5.20 8.09
CA ALA A 310 -5.68 6.00 6.93
C ALA A 310 -6.08 5.29 5.63
N PRO A 311 -7.38 5.28 5.26
CA PRO A 311 -7.85 4.69 4.01
C PRO A 311 -7.23 5.40 2.80
N VAL A 312 -6.76 4.62 1.83
CA VAL A 312 -6.23 5.12 0.56
C VAL A 312 -7.17 4.69 -0.56
N ILE A 313 -7.94 5.63 -1.08
CA ILE A 313 -8.83 5.36 -2.21
C ILE A 313 -7.97 5.09 -3.45
N PHE A 314 -8.13 3.90 -4.00
CA PHE A 314 -7.31 3.45 -5.11
C PHE A 314 -8.09 3.47 -6.42
N GLU A 315 -7.38 3.68 -7.53
CA GLU A 315 -7.99 3.74 -8.84
C GLU A 315 -8.73 2.45 -9.21
N VAL A 316 -9.75 2.63 -10.02
CA VAL A 316 -10.50 1.53 -10.64
C VAL A 316 -10.34 1.66 -12.15
N PRO A 317 -9.84 0.62 -12.84
CA PRO A 317 -9.69 0.66 -14.28
C PRO A 317 -11.00 1.01 -14.99
N GLY A 318 -10.94 1.97 -15.93
CA GLY A 318 -12.10 2.45 -16.67
C GLY A 318 -12.93 3.53 -15.96
N VAL A 319 -12.55 3.94 -14.77
CA VAL A 319 -13.11 5.13 -14.08
C VAL A 319 -12.11 6.27 -14.19
N PRO A 320 -12.53 7.48 -14.58
CA PRO A 320 -11.65 8.63 -14.56
C PRO A 320 -11.09 8.88 -13.14
N PRO A 321 -9.77 9.06 -12.96
CA PRO A 321 -9.19 9.30 -11.63
C PRO A 321 -9.82 10.47 -10.88
N GLN A 322 -10.22 11.52 -11.59
CA GLN A 322 -10.91 12.69 -11.01
C GLN A 322 -12.26 12.31 -10.41
N GLU A 323 -13.05 11.45 -11.08
CA GLU A 323 -14.34 10.95 -10.58
C GLU A 323 -14.13 10.20 -9.25
N THR A 324 -13.14 9.31 -9.20
CA THR A 324 -12.78 8.57 -7.97
C THR A 324 -12.48 9.50 -6.79
N MET A 325 -11.70 10.57 -7.03
CA MET A 325 -11.37 11.54 -5.98
C MET A 325 -12.56 12.40 -5.58
N ASP A 326 -13.31 12.92 -6.54
CA ASP A 326 -14.47 13.79 -6.30
C ASP A 326 -15.58 13.04 -5.55
N ASP A 327 -15.80 11.76 -5.88
CA ASP A 327 -16.76 10.90 -5.17
C ASP A 327 -16.33 10.64 -3.73
N ALA A 328 -15.07 10.30 -3.49
CA ALA A 328 -14.55 10.11 -2.15
C ALA A 328 -14.62 11.41 -1.31
N HIS A 329 -14.24 12.54 -1.90
CA HIS A 329 -14.34 13.84 -1.26
C HIS A 329 -15.77 14.20 -0.88
N ARG A 330 -16.73 13.99 -1.78
CA ARG A 330 -18.15 14.36 -1.57
C ARG A 330 -18.87 13.39 -0.64
N HIS A 331 -18.63 12.10 -0.76
CA HIS A 331 -19.48 11.07 -0.17
C HIS A 331 -18.87 10.31 1.01
N LEU A 332 -17.53 10.36 1.20
CA LEU A 332 -16.83 9.66 2.28
C LEU A 332 -16.16 10.61 3.27
N MET A 333 -15.26 11.48 2.82
CA MET A 333 -14.42 12.29 3.70
C MET A 333 -15.20 13.07 4.76
N PRO A 334 -16.32 13.77 4.46
CA PRO A 334 -17.04 14.59 5.44
C PRO A 334 -17.64 13.81 6.62
N TYR A 335 -17.72 12.48 6.50
CA TYR A 335 -18.36 11.62 7.51
C TYR A 335 -17.34 10.94 8.44
N PHE A 336 -16.03 11.03 8.15
CA PHE A 336 -14.99 10.31 8.88
C PHE A 336 -13.86 11.21 9.41
N THR A 337 -13.76 12.45 8.94
CA THR A 337 -12.74 13.44 9.36
C THR A 337 -13.21 14.36 10.49
#